data_f0ed2d6f001c80eb3389e1278c4161bd
#
_entry.id   f0ed2d6f001c80eb3389e1278c4161bd
#
_cell.length_a   1.000
_cell.length_b   1.000
_cell.length_c   1.000
_cell.angle_alpha   90.00
_cell.angle_beta   90.00
_cell.angle_gamma   90.00
#
_symmetry.space_group_name_H-M   'P 1'
#
loop_
_entity.id
_entity.type
_entity.pdbx_description
1 polymer ?
#
loop_
_entity_poly.entity_id
_entity_poly.type
_entity_poly.pdbx_seq_one_letter_code
_entity_poly.pdbx_strand_id
1 'polypeptide(L)'
;MSSVGTPEHGLAAMQLFRAFIPLIDERGWEGFSGNVDVCIDGSRDPVEPDFVLAPKDCPRWGERELLSSGLMLVAEVVSKGSAEDDRLKKPAIYAGGGVPVMLLVDPLTRPASVTVYSDPKEGQYQVTSTVPFRREIYVPHPIGFTLDTSVFEEVL
;
A
#
# COMPACT_ATOMS: atom_id res chain seq x y z
N MET A 1 -9.89 14.21 3.16
CA MET A 1 -10.99 13.47 2.56
C MET A 1 -10.50 12.83 1.26
N SER A 2 -10.61 11.53 1.15
CA SER A 2 -10.25 10.87 -0.09
C SER A 2 -11.35 11.04 -1.12
N SER A 3 -11.01 11.47 -2.32
CA SER A 3 -11.94 11.48 -3.44
C SER A 3 -12.13 10.05 -3.92
N VAL A 4 -13.32 9.74 -4.41
CA VAL A 4 -13.58 8.46 -5.05
C VAL A 4 -12.72 8.39 -6.31
N GLY A 5 -11.92 7.32 -6.45
CA GLY A 5 -11.08 7.12 -7.61
C GLY A 5 -11.87 6.76 -8.87
N THR A 6 -11.19 6.76 -10.00
CA THR A 6 -11.77 6.29 -11.26
C THR A 6 -11.96 4.77 -11.22
N PRO A 7 -12.74 4.19 -12.15
CA PRO A 7 -12.82 2.73 -12.28
C PRO A 7 -11.44 2.07 -12.43
N GLU A 8 -10.54 2.68 -13.17
CA GLU A 8 -9.17 2.16 -13.36
C GLU A 8 -8.41 2.11 -12.04
N HIS A 9 -8.60 3.10 -11.19
CA HIS A 9 -8.01 3.15 -9.86
C HIS A 9 -8.49 1.97 -9.01
N GLY A 10 -9.78 1.70 -9.01
CA GLY A 10 -10.36 0.55 -8.32
C GLY A 10 -9.86 -0.78 -8.87
N LEU A 11 -9.72 -0.89 -10.20
CA LEU A 11 -9.19 -2.09 -10.83
C LEU A 11 -7.73 -2.34 -10.42
N ALA A 12 -6.92 -1.29 -10.29
CA ALA A 12 -5.54 -1.43 -9.84
C ALA A 12 -5.47 -1.99 -8.42
N ALA A 13 -6.34 -1.52 -7.51
CA ALA A 13 -6.42 -2.07 -6.16
C ALA A 13 -6.81 -3.55 -6.17
N MET A 14 -7.73 -3.94 -7.04
CA MET A 14 -8.11 -5.34 -7.19
C MET A 14 -6.99 -6.19 -7.79
N GLN A 15 -6.17 -5.64 -8.69
CA GLN A 15 -5.00 -6.35 -9.20
C GLN A 15 -3.99 -6.63 -8.09
N LEU A 16 -3.81 -5.70 -7.15
CA LEU A 16 -3.00 -5.93 -5.97
C LEU A 16 -3.56 -7.08 -5.13
N PHE A 17 -4.86 -7.06 -4.87
CA PHE A 17 -5.51 -8.14 -4.13
C PHE A 17 -5.26 -9.50 -4.80
N ARG A 18 -5.48 -9.58 -6.10
CA ARG A 18 -5.29 -10.82 -6.87
C ARG A 18 -3.84 -11.30 -6.83
N ALA A 19 -2.89 -10.37 -6.93
CA ALA A 19 -1.47 -10.72 -6.90
C ALA A 19 -1.05 -11.30 -5.56
N PHE A 20 -1.65 -10.84 -4.46
CA PHE A 20 -1.30 -11.29 -3.11
C PHE A 20 -2.15 -12.45 -2.60
N ILE A 21 -3.17 -12.92 -3.34
CA ILE A 21 -4.00 -14.06 -2.92
C ILE A 21 -3.16 -15.27 -2.48
N PRO A 22 -2.11 -15.70 -3.20
CA PRO A 22 -1.32 -16.84 -2.75
C PRO A 22 -0.73 -16.67 -1.35
N LEU A 23 -0.28 -15.46 -1.00
CA LEU A 23 0.22 -15.17 0.33
C LEU A 23 -0.88 -15.11 1.37
N ILE A 24 -2.01 -14.51 1.01
CA ILE A 24 -3.19 -14.42 1.87
C ILE A 24 -3.63 -15.82 2.28
N ASP A 25 -3.75 -16.72 1.32
CA ASP A 25 -4.19 -18.10 1.57
C ASP A 25 -3.16 -18.89 2.36
N GLU A 26 -1.88 -18.78 1.99
CA GLU A 26 -0.81 -19.53 2.63
C GLU A 26 -0.56 -19.09 4.07
N ARG A 27 -0.58 -17.78 4.32
CA ARG A 27 -0.19 -17.21 5.62
C ARG A 27 -1.37 -16.87 6.53
N GLY A 28 -2.60 -17.03 6.03
CA GLY A 28 -3.79 -16.69 6.81
C GLY A 28 -3.95 -15.20 7.03
N TRP A 29 -3.53 -14.38 6.07
CA TRP A 29 -3.69 -12.93 6.12
C TRP A 29 -5.03 -12.51 5.55
N GLU A 30 -5.33 -11.20 5.66
CA GLU A 30 -6.50 -10.58 5.06
C GLU A 30 -6.06 -9.42 4.18
N GLY A 31 -6.74 -9.25 3.04
CA GLY A 31 -6.51 -8.12 2.14
C GLY A 31 -7.77 -7.25 2.06
N PHE A 32 -7.56 -5.93 1.99
CA PHE A 32 -8.64 -4.95 1.87
C PHE A 32 -8.35 -4.03 0.70
N SER A 33 -9.28 -3.95 -0.25
CA SER A 33 -9.17 -3.07 -1.41
C SER A 33 -10.08 -1.85 -1.21
N GLY A 34 -9.65 -0.91 -0.33
CA GLY A 34 -10.47 0.22 0.09
C GLY A 34 -11.45 -0.14 1.19
N ASN A 35 -12.27 0.83 1.59
CA ASN A 35 -13.32 0.69 2.61
C ASN A 35 -12.84 0.19 3.98
N VAL A 36 -11.57 0.39 4.29
CA VAL A 36 -11.05 0.14 5.62
C VAL A 36 -10.25 1.36 6.07
N ASP A 37 -10.56 1.84 7.24
CA ASP A 37 -9.82 2.93 7.85
C ASP A 37 -8.67 2.38 8.69
N VAL A 38 -7.56 3.08 8.65
CA VAL A 38 -6.37 2.78 9.44
C VAL A 38 -6.11 3.95 10.38
N CYS A 39 -5.99 3.64 11.66
CA CYS A 39 -5.57 4.61 12.66
C CYS A 39 -4.04 4.59 12.75
N ILE A 40 -3.42 5.72 12.51
CA ILE A 40 -1.95 5.83 12.54
C ILE A 40 -1.49 5.86 13.99
N ASP A 41 -0.67 4.90 14.36
CA ASP A 41 -0.09 4.84 15.70
C ASP A 41 0.70 6.13 15.98
N GLY A 42 0.50 6.66 17.17
CA GLY A 42 1.12 7.91 17.59
C GLY A 42 0.20 9.11 17.38
N SER A 43 -0.04 9.52 16.15
CA SER A 43 -0.89 10.68 15.84
C SER A 43 -2.37 10.38 15.96
N ARG A 44 -2.76 9.12 15.73
CA ARG A 44 -4.15 8.65 15.68
C ARG A 44 -4.96 9.28 14.56
N ASP A 45 -4.30 9.82 13.54
CA ASP A 45 -4.99 10.32 12.36
C ASP A 45 -5.54 9.16 11.55
N PRO A 46 -6.80 9.25 11.07
CA PRO A 46 -7.35 8.21 10.20
C PRO A 46 -6.87 8.39 8.77
N VAL A 47 -6.55 7.27 8.11
CA VAL A 47 -6.28 7.22 6.68
C VAL A 47 -7.02 6.05 6.07
N GLU A 48 -7.31 6.12 4.79
CA GLU A 48 -7.96 5.04 4.04
C GLU A 48 -7.08 4.67 2.86
N PRO A 49 -6.16 3.69 3.04
CA PRO A 49 -5.32 3.24 1.93
C PRO A 49 -6.13 2.57 0.83
N ASP A 50 -5.61 2.60 -0.39
CA ASP A 50 -6.24 1.92 -1.51
C ASP A 50 -6.20 0.41 -1.38
N PHE A 51 -5.16 -0.12 -0.72
CA PHE A 51 -5.02 -1.53 -0.46
C PHE A 51 -4.24 -1.77 0.83
N VAL A 52 -4.64 -2.80 1.58
CA VAL A 52 -4.01 -3.17 2.86
C VAL A 52 -3.87 -4.68 2.96
N LEU A 53 -2.71 -5.15 3.43
CA LEU A 53 -2.52 -6.52 3.92
C LEU A 53 -2.34 -6.49 5.43
N ALA A 54 -3.08 -7.35 6.12
CA ALA A 54 -3.04 -7.43 7.57
C ALA A 54 -3.16 -8.89 8.04
N PRO A 55 -2.63 -9.23 9.22
CA PRO A 55 -2.93 -10.53 9.82
C PRO A 55 -4.39 -10.57 10.27
N LYS A 56 -4.97 -11.76 10.38
CA LYS A 56 -6.40 -11.92 10.77
C LYS A 56 -6.73 -11.27 12.10
N ASP A 57 -5.80 -11.26 13.01
CA ASP A 57 -5.96 -10.69 14.35
C ASP A 57 -5.31 -9.31 14.48
N CYS A 58 -5.25 -8.56 13.40
CA CYS A 58 -4.68 -7.23 13.41
C CYS A 58 -5.33 -6.37 14.49
N PRO A 59 -4.54 -5.73 15.36
CA PRO A 59 -5.08 -4.84 16.38
C PRO A 59 -5.93 -3.72 15.78
N ARG A 60 -6.95 -3.30 16.51
CA ARG A 60 -7.88 -2.28 16.07
C ARG A 60 -7.90 -1.10 17.04
N TRP A 61 -8.22 0.05 16.51
CA TRP A 61 -8.62 1.21 17.31
C TRP A 61 -10.16 1.27 17.27
N GLY A 62 -10.78 0.85 18.38
CA GLY A 62 -12.25 0.73 18.39
C GLY A 62 -12.73 -0.41 17.49
N GLU A 63 -13.91 -0.21 16.89
CA GLU A 63 -14.54 -1.25 16.06
C GLU A 63 -14.19 -1.18 14.58
N ARG A 64 -13.77 -0.02 14.10
CA ARG A 64 -13.71 0.28 12.66
C ARG A 64 -12.32 0.42 12.09
N GLU A 65 -11.34 0.80 12.89
CA GLU A 65 -10.03 1.16 12.37
C GLU A 65 -9.00 0.10 12.73
N LEU A 66 -8.20 -0.32 11.75
CA LEU A 66 -7.02 -1.13 12.01
C LEU A 66 -5.91 -0.21 12.52
N LEU A 67 -5.07 -0.72 13.43
CA LEU A 67 -3.89 0.02 13.87
C LEU A 67 -2.75 -0.15 12.88
N SER A 68 -2.11 0.94 12.50
CA SER A 68 -1.05 0.94 11.48
C SER A 68 0.12 0.03 11.84
N SER A 69 0.49 -0.04 13.11
CA SER A 69 1.62 -0.88 13.55
C SER A 69 1.36 -2.38 13.41
N GLY A 70 0.11 -2.79 13.25
CA GLY A 70 -0.25 -4.20 13.05
C GLY A 70 -0.32 -4.63 11.59
N LEU A 71 -0.17 -3.71 10.66
CA LEU A 71 -0.28 -4.00 9.23
C LEU A 71 0.99 -4.64 8.67
N MET A 72 0.82 -5.42 7.60
CA MET A 72 1.95 -5.99 6.85
C MET A 72 2.38 -5.06 5.71
N LEU A 73 1.42 -4.43 5.03
CA LEU A 73 1.67 -3.61 3.85
C LEU A 73 0.49 -2.69 3.61
N VAL A 74 0.78 -1.49 3.13
CA VAL A 74 -0.22 -0.60 2.54
C VAL A 74 0.19 -0.26 1.11
N ALA A 75 -0.79 0.03 0.26
CA ALA A 75 -0.52 0.52 -1.08
C ALA A 75 -1.43 1.70 -1.42
N GLU A 76 -0.87 2.63 -2.17
CA GLU A 76 -1.59 3.75 -2.74
C GLU A 76 -1.44 3.74 -4.25
N VAL A 77 -2.52 4.02 -4.96
CA VAL A 77 -2.52 4.17 -6.41
C VAL A 77 -2.66 5.65 -6.71
N VAL A 78 -1.65 6.22 -7.34
CA VAL A 78 -1.60 7.66 -7.60
C VAL A 78 -2.64 8.07 -8.64
N SER A 79 -3.38 9.14 -8.35
CA SER A 79 -4.27 9.82 -9.28
C SER A 79 -3.85 11.28 -9.40
N LYS A 80 -4.40 12.00 -10.39
CA LYS A 80 -4.07 13.43 -10.58
C LYS A 80 -4.36 14.26 -9.33
N GLY A 81 -5.43 13.91 -8.60
CA GLY A 81 -5.82 14.67 -7.41
C GLY A 81 -5.04 14.29 -6.15
N SER A 82 -4.36 13.14 -6.13
CA SER A 82 -3.67 12.64 -4.93
C SER A 82 -2.16 12.61 -5.06
N ALA A 83 -1.60 12.98 -6.23
CA ALA A 83 -0.19 12.74 -6.54
C ALA A 83 0.77 13.31 -5.49
N GLU A 84 0.57 14.56 -5.07
CA GLU A 84 1.46 15.18 -4.09
C GLU A 84 1.40 14.46 -2.75
N ASP A 85 0.20 14.19 -2.25
CA ASP A 85 0.01 13.50 -0.97
C ASP A 85 0.60 12.09 -1.02
N ASP A 86 0.31 11.35 -2.09
CA ASP A 86 0.78 9.96 -2.22
C ASP A 86 2.29 9.86 -2.33
N ARG A 87 2.92 10.80 -3.03
CA ARG A 87 4.37 10.77 -3.25
C ARG A 87 5.18 11.33 -2.10
N LEU A 88 4.67 12.36 -1.42
CA LEU A 88 5.43 13.12 -0.43
C LEU A 88 4.98 12.89 1.00
N LYS A 89 3.67 12.95 1.26
CA LYS A 89 3.13 12.90 2.62
C LYS A 89 2.88 11.47 3.11
N LYS A 90 2.27 10.64 2.29
CA LYS A 90 1.89 9.28 2.69
C LYS A 90 3.05 8.41 3.13
N PRO A 91 4.22 8.41 2.44
CA PRO A 91 5.35 7.62 2.92
C PRO A 91 5.78 7.98 4.34
N ALA A 92 5.83 9.27 4.67
CA ALA A 92 6.17 9.70 6.04
C ALA A 92 5.11 9.30 7.05
N ILE A 93 3.83 9.41 6.69
CA ILE A 93 2.71 9.03 7.55
C ILE A 93 2.78 7.54 7.88
N TYR A 94 2.92 6.70 6.87
CA TYR A 94 2.96 5.25 7.07
C TYR A 94 4.23 4.80 7.78
N ALA A 95 5.38 5.39 7.46
CA ALA A 95 6.62 5.09 8.17
C ALA A 95 6.52 5.46 9.65
N GLY A 96 5.97 6.64 9.95
CA GLY A 96 5.75 7.09 11.32
C GLY A 96 4.76 6.22 12.07
N GLY A 97 3.81 5.62 11.39
CA GLY A 97 2.83 4.69 11.96
C GLY A 97 3.33 3.26 12.09
N GLY A 98 4.57 2.97 11.71
CA GLY A 98 5.15 1.63 11.85
C GLY A 98 4.71 0.62 10.80
N VAL A 99 4.20 1.07 9.64
CA VAL A 99 3.84 0.15 8.55
C VAL A 99 5.13 -0.34 7.88
N PRO A 100 5.41 -1.65 7.89
CA PRO A 100 6.70 -2.16 7.42
C PRO A 100 6.99 -1.91 5.95
N VAL A 101 5.96 -1.95 5.09
CA VAL A 101 6.12 -1.83 3.65
C VAL A 101 5.01 -0.96 3.07
N MET A 102 5.38 -0.03 2.21
CA MET A 102 4.43 0.75 1.41
C MET A 102 4.73 0.55 -0.08
N LEU A 103 3.69 0.27 -0.85
CA LEU A 103 3.76 0.28 -2.32
C LEU A 103 3.14 1.56 -2.86
N LEU A 104 3.79 2.17 -3.83
CA LEU A 104 3.24 3.30 -4.56
C LEU A 104 3.14 2.91 -6.04
N VAL A 105 1.91 2.75 -6.52
CA VAL A 105 1.63 2.46 -7.93
C VAL A 105 1.36 3.79 -8.62
N ASP A 106 2.26 4.20 -9.50
CA ASP A 106 2.25 5.55 -10.07
C ASP A 106 2.16 5.51 -11.61
N PRO A 107 0.95 5.59 -12.17
CA PRO A 107 0.78 5.62 -13.62
C PRO A 107 1.13 6.95 -14.26
N LEU A 108 1.38 7.99 -13.46
CA LEU A 108 1.61 9.34 -13.94
C LEU A 108 3.08 9.69 -14.15
N THR A 109 4.01 8.87 -13.67
CA THR A 109 5.43 9.05 -13.97
C THR A 109 5.73 8.63 -15.41
N ARG A 110 6.88 9.05 -15.92
CA ARG A 110 7.33 8.74 -17.29
C ARG A 110 8.69 8.03 -17.23
N PRO A 111 8.74 6.71 -17.34
CA PRO A 111 7.63 5.76 -17.50
C PRO A 111 6.80 5.59 -16.22
N ALA A 112 5.60 5.04 -16.36
CA ALA A 112 4.79 4.63 -15.21
C ALA A 112 5.58 3.63 -14.36
N SER A 113 5.44 3.70 -13.04
CA SER A 113 6.33 2.99 -12.13
C SER A 113 5.64 2.47 -10.89
N VAL A 114 6.31 1.51 -10.23
CA VAL A 114 5.96 1.05 -8.89
C VAL A 114 7.16 1.26 -7.99
N THR A 115 6.92 1.85 -6.82
CA THR A 115 7.95 2.06 -5.80
C THR A 115 7.60 1.25 -4.56
N VAL A 116 8.61 0.58 -4.00
CA VAL A 116 8.52 -0.11 -2.72
C VAL A 116 9.34 0.65 -1.70
N TYR A 117 8.69 1.03 -0.61
CA TYR A 117 9.33 1.63 0.56
C TYR A 117 9.38 0.59 1.67
N SER A 118 10.49 0.50 2.37
CA SER A 118 10.66 -0.47 3.46
C SER A 118 11.63 0.04 4.52
N ASP A 119 11.77 -0.73 5.61
CA ASP A 119 12.65 -0.43 6.73
C ASP A 119 12.34 0.94 7.37
N PRO A 120 11.15 1.11 7.98
CA PRO A 120 10.79 2.37 8.62
C PRO A 120 11.61 2.58 9.90
N LYS A 121 12.25 3.74 10.01
CA LYS A 121 13.01 4.18 11.18
C LYS A 121 12.88 5.69 11.32
N GLU A 122 12.59 6.14 12.53
CA GLU A 122 12.52 7.57 12.83
C GLU A 122 11.58 8.33 11.89
N GLY A 123 10.43 7.71 11.59
CA GLY A 123 9.40 8.33 10.76
C GLY A 123 9.70 8.35 9.26
N GLN A 124 10.68 7.59 8.82
CA GLN A 124 11.07 7.54 7.41
C GLN A 124 11.39 6.11 6.97
N TYR A 125 11.04 5.77 5.73
CA TYR A 125 11.52 4.54 5.13
C TYR A 125 12.96 4.68 4.70
N GLN A 126 13.80 3.74 5.11
CA GLN A 126 15.24 3.79 4.83
C GLN A 126 15.60 3.22 3.46
N VAL A 127 14.76 2.35 2.91
CA VAL A 127 15.00 1.67 1.65
C VAL A 127 13.89 2.00 0.68
N THR A 128 14.26 2.40 -0.53
CA THR A 128 13.32 2.72 -1.61
C THR A 128 13.80 2.03 -2.89
N SER A 129 12.90 1.34 -3.57
CA SER A 129 13.19 0.67 -4.84
C SER A 129 12.10 0.99 -5.84
N THR A 130 12.45 1.37 -7.06
CA THR A 130 11.50 1.75 -8.10
C THR A 130 11.78 1.00 -9.38
N VAL A 131 10.72 0.47 -10.00
CA VAL A 131 10.81 -0.16 -11.33
C VAL A 131 9.72 0.41 -12.23
N PRO A 132 9.97 0.48 -13.56
CA PRO A 132 8.88 0.79 -14.49
C PRO A 132 7.88 -0.37 -14.56
N PHE A 133 6.64 -0.07 -14.98
CA PHE A 133 5.66 -1.14 -15.23
C PHE A 133 6.25 -2.16 -16.20
N ARG A 134 5.77 -3.41 -16.12
CA ARG A 134 6.21 -4.62 -16.81
C ARG A 134 7.42 -5.30 -16.19
N ARG A 135 8.11 -4.66 -15.24
CA ARG A 135 9.21 -5.27 -14.52
C ARG A 135 8.71 -5.91 -13.23
N GLU A 136 9.44 -6.91 -12.76
CA GLU A 136 9.21 -7.46 -11.44
C GLU A 136 9.88 -6.60 -10.38
N ILE A 137 9.26 -6.51 -9.20
CA ILE A 137 9.84 -5.84 -8.06
C ILE A 137 9.73 -6.75 -6.84
N TYR A 138 10.83 -6.88 -6.11
CA TYR A 138 10.82 -7.65 -4.87
C TYR A 138 10.23 -6.82 -3.74
N VAL A 139 9.24 -7.39 -3.05
CA VAL A 139 8.61 -6.78 -1.87
C VAL A 139 9.22 -7.45 -0.64
N PRO A 140 10.04 -6.72 0.15
CA PRO A 140 10.83 -7.35 1.20
C PRO A 140 10.02 -7.76 2.43
N HIS A 141 10.71 -8.32 3.41
CA HIS A 141 10.12 -8.71 4.69
C HIS A 141 9.21 -7.60 5.25
N PRO A 142 8.03 -7.90 5.79
CA PRO A 142 7.51 -9.25 6.10
C PRO A 142 6.80 -9.96 4.93
N ILE A 143 6.80 -9.38 3.76
CA ILE A 143 6.08 -9.92 2.60
C ILE A 143 6.90 -11.03 1.91
N GLY A 144 8.15 -10.72 1.50
CA GLY A 144 9.02 -11.71 0.89
C GLY A 144 8.47 -12.28 -0.42
N PHE A 145 8.04 -11.40 -1.33
CA PHE A 145 7.33 -11.81 -2.54
C PHE A 145 7.76 -10.93 -3.72
N THR A 146 7.88 -11.53 -4.90
CA THR A 146 8.18 -10.78 -6.12
C THR A 146 6.88 -10.48 -6.86
N LEU A 147 6.62 -9.18 -7.05
CA LEU A 147 5.41 -8.69 -7.70
C LEU A 147 5.69 -8.39 -9.16
N ASP A 148 4.86 -8.94 -10.06
CA ASP A 148 4.88 -8.64 -11.47
C ASP A 148 4.04 -7.38 -11.72
N THR A 149 4.69 -6.27 -12.03
CA THR A 149 4.00 -4.98 -12.20
C THR A 149 3.26 -4.85 -13.52
N SER A 150 3.37 -5.81 -14.43
CA SER A 150 2.61 -5.79 -15.67
C SER A 150 1.10 -5.84 -15.45
N VAL A 151 0.67 -6.34 -14.27
CA VAL A 151 -0.75 -6.38 -13.90
C VAL A 151 -1.38 -4.97 -13.85
N PHE A 152 -0.60 -3.94 -13.56
CA PHE A 152 -1.11 -2.57 -13.52
C PHE A 152 -1.25 -1.96 -14.91
N GLU A 153 -0.41 -2.37 -15.84
CA GLU A 153 -0.48 -1.85 -17.21
C GLU A 153 -1.79 -2.23 -17.90
N GLU A 154 -2.36 -3.36 -17.52
CA GLU A 154 -3.62 -3.84 -18.10
C GLU A 154 -4.80 -2.94 -17.72
N VAL A 155 -4.71 -2.19 -16.63
CA VAL A 155 -5.83 -1.42 -16.07
C VAL A 155 -5.56 0.08 -15.93
N LEU A 156 -4.32 0.50 -16.01
CA LEU A 156 -3.90 1.90 -15.91
C LEU A 156 -3.27 2.41 -17.24
#